data_0af99989cda04a0a8e7138486e642dab
#
_entry.id   0af99989cda04a0a8e7138486e642dab
#
_cell.length_a   1.000
_cell.length_b   1.000
_cell.length_c   1.000
_cell.angle_alpha   90.00
_cell.angle_beta   90.00
_cell.angle_gamma   90.00
#
_symmetry.space_group_name_H-M   'P 1'
#
loop_
_entity.id
_entity.type
_entity.pdbx_description
1 polymer ?
#
loop_
_entity_poly.entity_id
_entity_poly.type
_entity_poly.pdbx_seq_one_letter_code
_entity_poly.pdbx_strand_id
1 'polypeptide(L)'
;MTDPSVFIVDDDPGVVEAVAAVLSDDGYRVSGASDSRSALLAVLADPPDLIVLDVSMPGLNGWELCDIVRRQTTTRDVPVLFLTGRGEVRDQITALQVGGSDHLKKPFRAEELRGKVRALTQNARRRGSP
;
A
#
# COMPACT_ATOMS: atom_id res chain seq x y z
N MET A 1 1.23 -13.44 18.69
CA MET A 1 0.70 -12.70 17.53
C MET A 1 1.84 -12.10 16.74
N THR A 2 1.80 -12.29 15.42
CA THR A 2 2.80 -11.69 14.55
C THR A 2 2.45 -10.23 14.27
N ASP A 3 3.47 -9.39 14.16
CA ASP A 3 3.27 -8.00 13.78
C ASP A 3 2.70 -7.92 12.35
N PRO A 4 1.85 -6.93 12.07
CA PRO A 4 1.32 -6.76 10.71
C PRO A 4 2.44 -6.49 9.72
N SER A 5 2.30 -7.05 8.52
CA SER A 5 3.25 -6.85 7.44
C SER A 5 2.74 -5.78 6.47
N VAL A 6 3.63 -4.89 6.08
CA VAL A 6 3.33 -3.82 5.12
C VAL A 6 4.31 -3.92 3.96
N PHE A 7 3.79 -3.95 2.76
CA PHE A 7 4.61 -3.94 1.54
C PHE A 7 4.52 -2.57 0.87
N ILE A 8 5.68 -1.97 0.62
CA ILE A 8 5.77 -0.60 0.09
C ILE A 8 6.23 -0.63 -1.35
N VAL A 9 5.49 0.02 -2.23
CA VAL A 9 5.81 0.09 -3.66
C VAL A 9 5.88 1.55 -4.11
N ASP A 10 7.05 1.99 -4.52
CA ASP A 10 7.26 3.33 -5.06
C ASP A 10 8.51 3.26 -5.95
N ASP A 11 8.47 3.89 -7.13
CA ASP A 11 9.60 3.87 -8.05
C ASP A 11 10.80 4.69 -7.56
N ASP A 12 10.60 5.50 -6.53
CA ASP A 12 11.68 6.21 -5.84
C ASP A 12 12.13 5.38 -4.64
N PRO A 13 13.33 4.78 -4.67
CA PRO A 13 13.84 4.00 -3.53
C PRO A 13 13.94 4.81 -2.24
N GLY A 14 14.17 6.11 -2.35
CA GLY A 14 14.21 7.00 -1.19
C GLY A 14 12.87 7.08 -0.46
N VAL A 15 11.76 7.06 -1.20
CA VAL A 15 10.42 7.03 -0.61
C VAL A 15 10.19 5.69 0.08
N VAL A 16 10.56 4.58 -0.57
CA VAL A 16 10.45 3.24 0.03
C VAL A 16 11.20 3.20 1.36
N GLU A 17 12.43 3.68 1.39
CA GLU A 17 13.25 3.70 2.61
C GLU A 17 12.65 4.58 3.70
N ALA A 18 12.16 5.76 3.33
CA ALA A 18 11.57 6.70 4.29
C ALA A 18 10.30 6.14 4.92
N VAL A 19 9.43 5.58 4.11
CA VAL A 19 8.18 4.96 4.60
C VAL A 19 8.50 3.73 5.45
N ALA A 20 9.45 2.91 5.00
CA ALA A 20 9.88 1.73 5.75
C ALA A 20 10.42 2.10 7.13
N ALA A 21 11.22 3.16 7.23
CA ALA A 21 11.79 3.61 8.50
C ALA A 21 10.68 4.02 9.48
N VAL A 22 9.71 4.80 9.01
CA VAL A 22 8.59 5.24 9.85
C VAL A 22 7.78 4.04 10.36
N LEU A 23 7.46 3.11 9.48
CA LEU A 23 6.60 1.98 9.83
C LEU A 23 7.34 0.91 10.64
N SER A 24 8.63 0.69 10.39
CA SER A 24 9.45 -0.21 11.22
C SER A 24 9.53 0.30 12.66
N ASP A 25 9.70 1.61 12.82
CA ASP A 25 9.73 2.24 14.12
C ASP A 25 8.41 2.08 14.87
N ASP A 26 7.31 1.97 14.13
CA ASP A 26 5.96 1.79 14.68
C ASP A 26 5.61 0.29 14.88
N GLY A 27 6.54 -0.61 14.69
CA GLY A 27 6.38 -2.04 14.98
C GLY A 27 5.91 -2.92 13.84
N TYR A 28 5.80 -2.39 12.61
CA TYR A 28 5.39 -3.19 11.47
C TYR A 28 6.56 -3.95 10.87
N ARG A 29 6.28 -5.14 10.32
CA ARG A 29 7.25 -5.85 9.49
C ARG A 29 7.13 -5.26 8.09
N VAL A 30 8.19 -4.61 7.61
CA VAL A 30 8.15 -3.90 6.33
C VAL A 30 9.05 -4.56 5.30
N SER A 31 8.59 -4.56 4.07
CA SER A 31 9.35 -4.93 2.89
C SER A 31 8.88 -4.02 1.75
N GLY A 32 9.56 -4.02 0.65
CA GLY A 32 9.18 -3.15 -0.45
C GLY A 32 9.95 -3.42 -1.73
N ALA A 33 9.51 -2.76 -2.78
CA ALA A 33 10.14 -2.82 -4.08
C ALA A 33 10.01 -1.47 -4.77
N SER A 34 10.95 -1.17 -5.65
CA SER A 34 10.94 0.09 -6.41
C SER A 34 10.52 -0.10 -7.86
N ASP A 35 10.02 -1.27 -8.22
CA ASP A 35 9.42 -1.51 -9.54
C ASP A 35 8.16 -2.37 -9.39
N SER A 36 7.22 -2.17 -10.29
CA SER A 36 5.90 -2.78 -10.20
C SER A 36 5.92 -4.29 -10.41
N ARG A 37 6.79 -4.78 -11.27
CA ARG A 37 6.87 -6.22 -11.56
C ARG A 37 7.36 -7.01 -10.35
N SER A 38 8.48 -6.57 -9.76
CA SER A 38 9.01 -7.20 -8.54
C SER A 38 8.02 -7.13 -7.41
N ALA A 39 7.33 -6.00 -7.27
CA ALA A 39 6.30 -5.79 -6.25
C ALA A 39 5.16 -6.78 -6.42
N LEU A 40 4.66 -6.92 -7.63
CA LEU A 40 3.53 -7.82 -7.90
C LEU A 40 3.90 -9.27 -7.58
N LEU A 41 5.07 -9.72 -8.03
CA LEU A 41 5.53 -11.08 -7.76
C LEU A 41 5.67 -11.35 -6.26
N ALA A 42 6.23 -10.40 -5.52
CA ALA A 42 6.41 -10.52 -4.07
C ALA A 42 5.07 -10.57 -3.33
N VAL A 43 4.15 -9.69 -3.69
CA VAL A 43 2.82 -9.62 -3.06
C VAL A 43 2.01 -10.89 -3.30
N LEU A 44 2.08 -11.43 -4.51
CA LEU A 44 1.34 -12.65 -4.83
C LEU A 44 1.96 -13.88 -4.15
N ALA A 45 3.29 -13.91 -3.98
CA ALA A 45 3.98 -15.03 -3.33
C ALA A 45 3.76 -15.05 -1.82
N ASP A 46 3.68 -13.88 -1.19
CA ASP A 46 3.50 -13.75 0.26
C ASP A 46 2.63 -12.51 0.53
N PRO A 47 1.30 -12.68 0.53
CA PRO A 47 0.38 -11.55 0.68
C PRO A 47 0.60 -10.78 1.99
N PRO A 48 0.83 -9.46 1.92
CA PRO A 48 0.98 -8.65 3.12
C PRO A 48 -0.37 -8.28 3.74
N ASP A 49 -0.33 -7.70 4.93
CA ASP A 49 -1.53 -7.17 5.59
C ASP A 49 -1.97 -5.83 5.03
N LEU A 50 -1.04 -5.10 4.39
CA LEU A 50 -1.31 -3.81 3.76
C LEU A 50 -0.30 -3.56 2.64
N ILE A 51 -0.75 -2.95 1.56
CA ILE A 51 0.12 -2.45 0.49
C ILE A 51 0.06 -0.93 0.50
N VAL A 52 1.23 -0.28 0.58
CA VAL A 52 1.37 1.17 0.37
C VAL A 52 1.90 1.33 -1.05
N LEU A 53 1.16 1.99 -1.92
CA LEU A 53 1.36 1.88 -3.36
C LEU A 53 1.34 3.25 -4.04
N ASP A 54 2.46 3.63 -4.65
CA ASP A 54 2.54 4.82 -5.48
C ASP A 54 1.72 4.64 -6.76
N VAL A 55 0.95 5.66 -7.14
CA VAL A 55 0.14 5.61 -8.35
C VAL A 55 0.95 5.89 -9.62
N SER A 56 2.00 6.68 -9.52
CA SER A 56 2.79 7.13 -10.67
C SER A 56 4.08 6.32 -10.81
N MET A 57 4.00 5.20 -11.51
CA MET A 57 5.16 4.35 -11.76
C MET A 57 5.27 4.03 -13.24
N PRO A 58 6.50 3.95 -13.80
CA PRO A 58 6.67 3.51 -15.18
C PRO A 58 6.27 2.05 -15.34
N GLY A 59 5.83 1.70 -16.53
CA GLY A 59 5.33 0.35 -16.80
C GLY A 59 3.94 0.17 -16.22
N LEU A 60 3.79 -0.79 -15.31
CA LEU A 60 2.53 -1.03 -14.62
C LEU A 60 2.36 0.02 -13.51
N ASN A 61 1.38 0.91 -13.64
CA ASN A 61 1.14 1.94 -12.64
C ASN A 61 0.39 1.38 -11.42
N GLY A 62 0.25 2.21 -10.37
CA GLY A 62 -0.39 1.78 -9.13
C GLY A 62 -1.85 1.35 -9.29
N TRP A 63 -2.60 2.01 -10.16
CA TRP A 63 -4.00 1.65 -10.41
C TRP A 63 -4.10 0.24 -11.01
N GLU A 64 -3.27 -0.04 -12.00
CA GLU A 64 -3.22 -1.33 -12.68
C GLU A 64 -2.78 -2.44 -11.74
N LEU A 65 -1.77 -2.17 -10.92
CA LEU A 65 -1.28 -3.14 -9.94
C LEU A 65 -2.37 -3.47 -8.91
N CYS A 66 -3.08 -2.47 -8.42
CA CYS A 66 -4.19 -2.67 -7.49
C CYS A 66 -5.30 -3.53 -8.14
N ASP A 67 -5.62 -3.27 -9.39
CA ASP A 67 -6.62 -4.04 -10.11
C ASP A 67 -6.25 -5.53 -10.17
N ILE A 68 -4.98 -5.82 -10.48
CA ILE A 68 -4.48 -7.21 -10.49
C ILE A 68 -4.60 -7.86 -9.11
N VAL A 69 -4.19 -7.14 -8.07
CA VAL A 69 -4.27 -7.62 -6.68
C VAL A 69 -5.72 -7.96 -6.31
N ARG A 70 -6.68 -7.13 -6.71
CA ARG A 70 -8.10 -7.35 -6.43
C ARG A 70 -8.69 -8.57 -7.16
N ARG A 71 -8.09 -8.99 -8.24
CA ARG A 71 -8.56 -10.12 -9.04
C ARG A 71 -8.06 -11.48 -8.55
N GLN A 72 -7.08 -11.51 -7.63
CA GLN A 72 -6.52 -12.75 -7.08
C GLN A 72 -7.24 -13.10 -5.78
N THR A 73 -7.59 -14.36 -5.61
CA THR A 73 -8.29 -14.82 -4.41
C THR A 73 -7.50 -14.60 -3.12
N THR A 74 -6.17 -14.73 -3.19
CA THR A 74 -5.30 -14.60 -2.01
C THR A 74 -5.04 -13.16 -1.59
N THR A 75 -5.24 -12.19 -2.50
CA THR A 75 -4.89 -10.79 -2.26
C THR A 75 -6.07 -9.83 -2.42
N ARG A 76 -7.23 -10.31 -2.87
CA ARG A 76 -8.36 -9.43 -3.18
C ARG A 76 -8.84 -8.56 -2.02
N ASP A 77 -8.64 -9.00 -0.78
CA ASP A 77 -9.08 -8.28 0.41
C ASP A 77 -7.95 -7.51 1.11
N VAL A 78 -6.73 -7.57 0.59
CA VAL A 78 -5.61 -6.83 1.17
C VAL A 78 -5.85 -5.34 0.98
N PRO A 79 -5.86 -4.54 2.06
CA PRO A 79 -6.06 -3.11 1.92
C PRO A 79 -4.90 -2.45 1.17
N VAL A 80 -5.22 -1.44 0.38
CA VAL A 80 -4.25 -0.69 -0.41
C VAL A 80 -4.36 0.79 -0.07
N LEU A 81 -3.26 1.36 0.41
CA LEU A 81 -3.13 2.79 0.64
C LEU A 81 -2.36 3.39 -0.54
N PHE A 82 -3.02 4.20 -1.35
CA PHE A 82 -2.37 4.87 -2.47
C PHE A 82 -1.59 6.10 -2.03
N LEU A 83 -0.38 6.24 -2.57
CA LEU A 83 0.39 7.49 -2.45
C LEU A 83 0.16 8.28 -3.73
N THR A 84 -0.42 9.48 -3.60
CA THR A 84 -0.75 10.33 -4.75
C THR A 84 0.11 11.59 -4.76
N GLY A 85 0.48 12.07 -5.93
CA GLY A 85 1.32 13.25 -6.06
C GLY A 85 0.61 14.54 -5.66
N ARG A 86 -0.41 14.90 -6.40
CA ARG A 86 -1.24 16.07 -6.09
C ARG A 86 -2.65 15.58 -5.84
N GLY A 87 -3.19 15.77 -4.65
CA GLY A 87 -4.51 15.26 -4.29
C GLY A 87 -5.64 15.82 -5.14
N GLU A 88 -5.64 15.46 -6.40
CA GLU A 88 -6.71 15.81 -7.31
C GLU A 88 -7.93 14.95 -7.00
N VAL A 89 -9.10 15.53 -7.10
CA VAL A 89 -10.37 14.81 -6.91
C VAL A 89 -10.43 13.59 -7.84
N ARG A 90 -9.86 13.72 -9.03
CA ARG A 90 -9.75 12.67 -10.03
C ARG A 90 -9.04 11.43 -9.49
N ASP A 91 -7.94 11.60 -8.77
CA ASP A 91 -7.17 10.48 -8.20
C ASP A 91 -7.96 9.79 -7.08
N GLN A 92 -8.70 10.54 -6.30
CA GLN A 92 -9.55 9.98 -5.24
C GLN A 92 -10.65 9.11 -5.83
N ILE A 93 -11.28 9.56 -6.91
CA ILE A 93 -12.32 8.80 -7.59
C ILE A 93 -11.73 7.53 -8.19
N THR A 94 -10.57 7.61 -8.83
CA THR A 94 -9.89 6.45 -9.41
C THR A 94 -9.53 5.43 -8.33
N ALA A 95 -9.03 5.89 -7.19
CA ALA A 95 -8.70 5.01 -6.05
C ALA A 95 -9.92 4.19 -5.61
N LEU A 96 -11.07 4.82 -5.51
CA LEU A 96 -12.31 4.12 -5.14
C LEU A 96 -12.75 3.13 -6.21
N GLN A 97 -12.64 3.51 -7.48
CA GLN A 97 -13.07 2.67 -8.59
C GLN A 97 -12.23 1.39 -8.74
N VAL A 98 -10.93 1.45 -8.47
CA VAL A 98 -10.05 0.28 -8.56
C VAL A 98 -10.00 -0.51 -7.26
N GLY A 99 -10.79 -0.14 -6.27
CA GLY A 99 -10.88 -0.88 -5.00
C GLY A 99 -9.80 -0.54 -4.00
N GLY A 100 -9.21 0.65 -4.08
CA GLY A 100 -8.29 1.15 -3.06
C GLY A 100 -9.03 1.44 -1.76
N SER A 101 -8.33 1.27 -0.64
CA SER A 101 -8.93 1.45 0.69
C SER A 101 -8.85 2.89 1.16
N ASP A 102 -7.77 3.59 0.81
CA ASP A 102 -7.57 5.00 1.15
C ASP A 102 -6.44 5.56 0.29
N HIS A 103 -6.18 6.82 0.42
CA HIS A 103 -5.08 7.50 -0.27
C HIS A 103 -4.38 8.47 0.67
N LEU A 104 -3.12 8.81 0.36
CA LEU A 104 -2.31 9.75 1.11
C LEU A 104 -1.55 10.62 0.12
N LYS A 105 -1.76 11.94 0.21
CA LYS A 105 -1.17 12.90 -0.71
C LYS A 105 0.30 13.18 -0.37
N LYS A 106 1.18 13.14 -1.37
CA LYS A 106 2.57 13.58 -1.23
C LYS A 106 2.66 15.10 -1.35
N PRO A 107 3.51 15.78 -0.58
CA PRO A 107 4.27 15.26 0.55
C PRO A 107 3.38 15.03 1.77
N PHE A 108 3.66 13.99 2.53
CA PHE A 108 2.89 13.66 3.73
C PHE A 108 3.78 13.73 4.97
N ARG A 109 3.14 13.89 6.12
CA ARG A 109 3.82 13.83 7.41
C ARG A 109 3.83 12.38 7.92
N ALA A 110 4.85 12.04 8.69
CA ALA A 110 4.94 10.71 9.30
C ALA A 110 3.68 10.36 10.09
N GLU A 111 3.11 11.33 10.81
CA GLU A 111 1.89 11.13 11.60
C GLU A 111 0.68 10.78 10.76
N GLU A 112 0.55 11.40 9.59
CA GLU A 112 -0.53 11.09 8.65
C GLU A 112 -0.40 9.66 8.12
N LEU A 113 0.81 9.27 7.75
CA LEU A 113 1.12 7.92 7.29
C LEU A 113 0.79 6.90 8.38
N ARG A 114 1.28 7.11 9.60
CA ARG A 114 1.03 6.22 10.73
C ARG A 114 -0.45 6.04 11.00
N GLY A 115 -1.21 7.14 11.00
CA GLY A 115 -2.64 7.10 11.25
C GLY A 115 -3.40 6.28 10.24
N LYS A 116 -3.12 6.48 8.95
CA LYS A 116 -3.79 5.75 7.89
C LYS A 116 -3.40 4.27 7.88
N VAL A 117 -2.13 3.97 8.06
CA VAL A 117 -1.66 2.57 8.12
C VAL A 117 -2.27 1.85 9.31
N ARG A 118 -2.32 2.49 10.46
CA ARG A 118 -2.93 1.91 11.66
C ARG A 118 -4.40 1.59 11.43
N ALA A 119 -5.16 2.54 10.88
CA ALA A 119 -6.58 2.34 10.62
C ALA A 119 -6.81 1.18 9.66
N LEU A 120 -6.03 1.09 8.58
CA LEU A 120 -6.21 0.05 7.57
C LEU A 120 -5.78 -1.33 8.07
N THR A 121 -4.71 -1.41 8.84
CA THR A 121 -4.25 -2.70 9.40
C THR A 121 -5.19 -3.21 10.49
N GLN A 122 -5.76 -2.35 11.30
CA GLN A 122 -6.74 -2.74 12.30
C GLN A 122 -8.03 -3.26 11.65
N ASN A 123 -8.50 -2.58 10.61
CA ASN A 123 -9.69 -3.03 9.89
C ASN A 123 -9.46 -4.37 9.20
N ALA A 124 -8.29 -4.57 8.60
CA ALA A 124 -7.93 -5.84 7.97
C ALA A 124 -7.91 -6.98 8.99
N ARG A 125 -7.37 -6.75 10.18
CA ARG A 125 -7.34 -7.75 11.27
C ARG A 125 -8.74 -8.11 11.74
N ARG A 126 -9.64 -7.14 11.86
CA ARG A 126 -11.04 -7.39 12.24
C ARG A 126 -11.74 -8.26 11.22
N ARG A 127 -11.49 -8.04 9.94
CA ARG A 127 -12.08 -8.84 8.86
C ARG A 127 -11.51 -10.26 8.85
N GLY A 128 -10.24 -10.43 9.21
CA GLY A 128 -9.59 -11.73 9.26
C GLY A 128 -9.84 -12.50 10.54
N SER A 129 -10.53 -11.92 11.51
CA SER A 129 -10.88 -12.62 12.75
C SER A 129 -12.09 -13.52 12.53
N PRO A 130 -11.98 -14.80 12.93
CA PRO A 130 -13.15 -15.68 12.86
C PRO A 130 -14.26 -15.21 13.81
#